data_9f9478fdb573240a25b0648f5600c437
#
_entry.id   9f9478fdb573240a25b0648f5600c437
#
_cell.length_a   1.000
_cell.length_b   1.000
_cell.length_c   1.000
_cell.angle_alpha   90.00
_cell.angle_beta   90.00
_cell.angle_gamma   90.00
#
_symmetry.space_group_name_H-M   'P 1'
#
loop_
_entity.id
_entity.type
_entity.pdbx_description
1 polymer ?
#
loop_
_entity_poly.entity_id
_entity_poly.type
_entity_poly.pdbx_seq_one_letter_code
_entity_poly.pdbx_strand_id
1 'polypeptide(L)'
;MATVNIAALQADVKKFLRTYAQSFGQEAARIGPEIAKTAISSFYGSYSPKYYDRTENLLNNSYQRYYKDNGTTIYGGVRISSTNMNSYGDKCWSASQVANATWKRGLHGKVYTFPPYSMAQMALGSMSNTLEQKAEKVARSQSYSVMTIQ
;
A
#
# COMPACT_ATOMS: atom_id res chain seq x y z
N MET A 1 -41.77 -13.16 22.81
CA MET A 1 -40.64 -12.21 22.83
C MET A 1 -39.47 -12.90 22.18
N ALA A 2 -38.89 -12.33 21.11
CA ALA A 2 -37.72 -12.92 20.46
C ALA A 2 -36.48 -12.65 21.35
N THR A 3 -35.84 -13.70 21.79
CA THR A 3 -34.62 -13.59 22.62
C THR A 3 -33.42 -13.43 21.70
N VAL A 4 -32.74 -12.28 21.75
CA VAL A 4 -31.53 -12.04 20.96
C VAL A 4 -30.41 -12.83 21.62
N ASN A 5 -29.79 -13.73 20.85
CA ASN A 5 -28.58 -14.44 21.28
C ASN A 5 -27.36 -13.53 21.12
N ILE A 6 -26.92 -12.90 22.21
CA ILE A 6 -25.81 -11.95 22.24
C ILE A 6 -24.50 -12.61 21.76
N ALA A 7 -24.26 -13.88 22.10
CA ALA A 7 -23.04 -14.58 21.68
C ALA A 7 -23.00 -14.79 20.17
N ALA A 8 -24.13 -15.14 19.56
CA ALA A 8 -24.23 -15.27 18.10
C ALA A 8 -24.02 -13.90 17.42
N LEU A 9 -24.64 -12.84 17.94
CA LEU A 9 -24.43 -11.49 17.40
C LEU A 9 -22.97 -11.03 17.49
N GLN A 10 -22.30 -11.32 18.62
CA GLN A 10 -20.87 -10.99 18.76
C GLN A 10 -19.99 -11.76 17.75
N ALA A 11 -20.31 -13.03 17.49
CA ALA A 11 -19.61 -13.85 16.50
C ALA A 11 -19.78 -13.26 15.08
N ASP A 12 -20.99 -12.86 14.73
CA ASP A 12 -21.30 -12.29 13.41
C ASP A 12 -20.60 -10.92 13.22
N VAL A 13 -20.59 -10.08 14.24
CA VAL A 13 -19.86 -8.79 14.20
C VAL A 13 -18.36 -9.03 14.04
N LYS A 14 -17.78 -9.96 14.78
CA LYS A 14 -16.35 -10.32 14.61
C LYS A 14 -16.04 -10.81 13.22
N LYS A 15 -16.89 -11.69 12.66
CA LYS A 15 -16.75 -12.19 11.30
C LYS A 15 -16.83 -11.05 10.27
N PHE A 16 -17.82 -10.17 10.41
CA PHE A 16 -17.95 -9.00 9.54
C PHE A 16 -16.70 -8.11 9.57
N LEU A 17 -16.25 -7.72 10.75
CA LEU A 17 -15.06 -6.87 10.92
C LEU A 17 -13.80 -7.53 10.34
N ARG A 18 -13.67 -8.84 10.52
CA ARG A 18 -12.55 -9.62 9.96
C ARG A 18 -12.57 -9.60 8.45
N THR A 19 -13.70 -9.93 7.83
CA THR A 19 -13.87 -9.94 6.38
C THR A 19 -13.65 -8.54 5.79
N TYR A 20 -14.19 -7.51 6.44
CA TYR A 20 -13.97 -6.13 6.06
C TYR A 20 -12.47 -5.78 6.03
N ALA A 21 -11.75 -6.04 7.11
CA ALA A 21 -10.34 -5.73 7.23
C ALA A 21 -9.50 -6.51 6.20
N GLN A 22 -9.81 -7.79 5.97
CA GLN A 22 -9.15 -8.61 4.95
C GLN A 22 -9.36 -8.05 3.55
N SER A 23 -10.60 -7.71 3.20
CA SER A 23 -10.94 -7.16 1.88
C SER A 23 -10.27 -5.80 1.65
N PHE A 24 -10.29 -4.93 2.67
CA PHE A 24 -9.60 -3.65 2.63
C PHE A 24 -8.10 -3.81 2.40
N GLY A 25 -7.45 -4.66 3.20
CA GLY A 25 -6.00 -4.91 3.10
C GLY A 25 -5.60 -5.54 1.77
N GLN A 26 -6.39 -6.48 1.25
CA GLN A 26 -6.13 -7.10 -0.05
C GLN A 26 -6.25 -6.10 -1.20
N GLU A 27 -7.27 -5.25 -1.19
CA GLU A 27 -7.47 -4.24 -2.23
C GLU A 27 -6.38 -3.15 -2.15
N ALA A 28 -6.02 -2.70 -0.97
CA ALA A 28 -4.90 -1.78 -0.77
C ALA A 28 -3.57 -2.37 -1.28
N ALA A 29 -3.34 -3.66 -1.04
CA ALA A 29 -2.17 -4.37 -1.55
C ALA A 29 -2.21 -4.53 -3.08
N ARG A 30 -3.40 -4.64 -3.68
CA ARG A 30 -3.56 -4.75 -5.13
C ARG A 30 -3.23 -3.44 -5.84
N ILE A 31 -3.71 -2.32 -5.32
CA ILE A 31 -3.52 -1.00 -5.95
C ILE A 31 -2.22 -0.30 -5.54
N GLY A 32 -1.62 -0.68 -4.42
CA GLY A 32 -0.41 -0.06 -3.87
C GLY A 32 0.75 0.02 -4.87
N PRO A 33 1.11 -1.04 -5.61
CA PRO A 33 2.16 -1.00 -6.62
C PRO A 33 1.92 0.03 -7.72
N GLU A 34 0.69 0.17 -8.20
CA GLU A 34 0.35 1.15 -9.26
C GLU A 34 0.48 2.59 -8.75
N ILE A 35 0.06 2.83 -7.50
CA ILE A 35 0.24 4.12 -6.85
C ILE A 35 1.73 4.44 -6.68
N ALA A 36 2.53 3.47 -6.25
CA ALA A 36 3.98 3.63 -6.11
C ALA A 36 4.64 3.93 -7.46
N LYS A 37 4.27 3.20 -8.50
CA LYS A 37 4.75 3.41 -9.87
C LYS A 37 4.43 4.83 -10.38
N THR A 38 3.20 5.28 -10.19
CA THR A 38 2.76 6.62 -10.57
C THR A 38 3.56 7.70 -9.81
N ALA A 39 3.75 7.52 -8.51
CA ALA A 39 4.52 8.44 -7.68
C ALA A 39 6.00 8.55 -8.14
N ILE A 40 6.63 7.43 -8.49
CA ILE A 40 8.01 7.42 -9.01
C ILE A 40 8.08 8.03 -10.40
N SER A 41 7.12 7.74 -11.27
CA SER A 41 7.05 8.35 -12.60
C SER A 41 6.93 9.86 -12.53
N SER A 42 6.09 10.37 -11.61
CA SER A 42 5.97 11.81 -11.35
C SER A 42 7.27 12.40 -10.79
N PHE A 43 7.93 11.68 -9.88
CA PHE A 43 9.24 12.06 -9.36
C PHE A 43 10.30 12.14 -10.47
N TYR A 44 10.33 11.17 -11.39
CA TYR A 44 11.21 11.19 -12.54
C TYR A 44 10.91 12.35 -13.50
N GLY A 45 9.65 12.69 -13.68
CA GLY A 45 9.21 13.82 -14.50
C GLY A 45 9.60 15.17 -13.93
N SER A 46 9.84 15.28 -12.62
CA SER A 46 10.19 16.53 -11.94
C SER A 46 11.63 16.98 -12.15
N TYR A 47 12.50 16.13 -12.70
CA TYR A 47 13.92 16.41 -12.87
C TYR A 47 14.53 15.68 -14.04
N SER A 48 15.33 16.36 -14.86
CA SER A 48 16.17 15.74 -15.91
C SER A 48 17.62 15.63 -15.44
N PRO A 49 18.20 14.44 -15.34
CA PRO A 49 19.58 14.27 -14.92
C PRO A 49 20.54 14.81 -15.99
N LYS A 50 21.55 15.56 -15.55
CA LYS A 50 22.59 16.11 -16.44
C LYS A 50 23.88 15.27 -16.48
N TYR A 51 24.08 14.41 -15.48
CA TYR A 51 25.38 13.78 -15.23
C TYR A 51 25.30 12.26 -15.08
N TYR A 52 24.13 11.62 -15.26
CA TYR A 52 23.99 10.18 -15.18
C TYR A 52 22.76 9.70 -15.96
N ASP A 53 22.83 8.48 -16.46
CA ASP A 53 21.69 7.81 -17.07
C ASP A 53 20.82 7.15 -16.01
N ARG A 54 19.50 7.21 -16.18
CA ARG A 54 18.57 6.56 -15.29
C ARG A 54 18.51 5.07 -15.59
N THR A 55 18.79 4.23 -14.61
CA THR A 55 18.69 2.78 -14.75
C THR A 55 17.24 2.28 -14.59
N GLU A 56 16.29 3.15 -14.25
CA GLU A 56 14.90 2.80 -13.91
C GLU A 56 14.74 1.76 -12.80
N ASN A 57 15.80 1.40 -12.12
CA ASN A 57 15.75 0.45 -10.99
C ASN A 57 14.80 0.90 -9.88
N LEU A 58 14.72 2.21 -9.63
CA LEU A 58 13.77 2.74 -8.66
C LEU A 58 12.32 2.48 -9.11
N LEU A 59 12.03 2.67 -10.39
CA LEU A 59 10.69 2.48 -10.96
C LEU A 59 10.28 1.01 -10.97
N ASN A 60 11.21 0.12 -11.26
CA ASN A 60 10.88 -1.28 -11.51
C ASN A 60 11.11 -2.19 -10.31
N ASN A 61 12.05 -1.84 -9.41
CA ASN A 61 12.55 -2.77 -8.39
C ASN A 61 12.48 -2.25 -6.95
N SER A 62 12.05 -1.00 -6.73
CA SER A 62 12.11 -0.41 -5.38
C SER A 62 10.87 -0.64 -4.52
N TYR A 63 9.85 -1.30 -5.04
CA TYR A 63 8.61 -1.56 -4.33
C TYR A 63 8.00 -2.89 -4.72
N GLN A 64 7.19 -3.43 -3.80
CA GLN A 64 6.46 -4.67 -4.02
C GLN A 64 5.12 -4.66 -3.30
N ARG A 65 4.18 -5.43 -3.82
CA ARG A 65 2.91 -5.70 -3.15
C ARG A 65 3.16 -6.24 -1.75
N TYR A 66 2.44 -5.73 -0.77
CA TYR A 66 2.53 -6.19 0.60
C TYR A 66 1.15 -6.49 1.18
N TYR A 67 0.95 -7.72 1.62
CA TYR A 67 -0.21 -8.13 2.39
C TYR A 67 0.25 -9.09 3.49
N LYS A 68 -0.16 -8.83 4.72
CA LYS A 68 0.12 -9.71 5.85
C LYS A 68 -1.08 -9.72 6.79
N ASP A 69 -1.51 -10.91 7.17
CA ASP A 69 -2.54 -11.17 8.15
C ASP A 69 -1.94 -11.94 9.33
N ASN A 70 -1.94 -11.33 10.51
CA ASN A 70 -1.41 -11.93 11.74
C ASN A 70 -2.50 -12.48 12.66
N GLY A 71 -3.74 -12.61 12.20
CA GLY A 71 -4.87 -13.02 13.04
C GLY A 71 -5.56 -11.84 13.72
N THR A 72 -4.82 -10.94 14.33
CA THR A 72 -5.35 -9.74 15.03
C THR A 72 -5.23 -8.47 14.21
N THR A 73 -4.23 -8.37 13.35
CA THR A 73 -3.94 -7.18 12.55
C THR A 73 -3.71 -7.56 11.11
N ILE A 74 -4.26 -6.75 10.21
CA ILE A 74 -4.10 -6.91 8.76
C ILE A 74 -3.34 -5.71 8.23
N TYR A 75 -2.31 -5.99 7.44
CA TYR A 75 -1.51 -5.01 6.72
C TYR A 75 -1.74 -5.19 5.23
N GLY A 76 -2.03 -4.12 4.53
CA GLY A 76 -2.19 -4.13 3.08
C GLY A 76 -1.63 -2.86 2.46
N GLY A 77 -1.03 -2.97 1.27
CA GLY A 77 -0.49 -1.83 0.55
C GLY A 77 0.76 -2.17 -0.25
N VAL A 78 1.73 -1.28 -0.21
CA VAL A 78 3.01 -1.43 -0.90
C VAL A 78 4.16 -1.32 0.11
N ARG A 79 5.14 -2.17 -0.05
CA ARG A 79 6.39 -2.12 0.72
C ARG A 79 7.51 -1.65 -0.17
N ILE A 80 8.27 -0.67 0.30
CA ILE A 80 9.51 -0.28 -0.35
C ILE A 80 10.56 -1.37 -0.08
N SER A 81 11.20 -1.82 -1.15
CA SER A 81 12.23 -2.85 -1.13
C SER A 81 13.48 -2.33 -1.82
N SER A 82 14.61 -2.57 -1.24
CA SER A 82 15.91 -2.28 -1.85
C SER A 82 16.62 -3.54 -2.34
N THR A 83 15.98 -4.71 -2.21
CA THR A 83 16.62 -6.02 -2.44
C THR A 83 17.18 -6.17 -3.87
N ASN A 84 16.47 -5.61 -4.85
CA ASN A 84 16.84 -5.69 -6.27
C ASN A 84 17.38 -4.36 -6.81
N MET A 85 17.72 -3.41 -5.93
CA MET A 85 18.32 -2.15 -6.32
C MET A 85 19.85 -2.26 -6.29
N ASN A 86 20.50 -1.68 -7.29
CA ASN A 86 21.95 -1.58 -7.29
C ASN A 86 22.43 -0.48 -6.33
N SER A 87 23.59 -0.68 -5.73
CA SER A 87 24.35 0.39 -5.09
C SER A 87 24.82 1.38 -6.15
N TYR A 88 24.96 2.66 -5.77
CA TYR A 88 25.29 3.73 -6.72
C TYR A 88 26.58 4.44 -6.35
N GLY A 89 27.50 4.53 -7.31
CA GLY A 89 28.72 5.33 -7.26
C GLY A 89 29.90 4.70 -6.51
N ASP A 90 31.10 5.21 -6.79
CA ASP A 90 32.38 4.77 -6.21
C ASP A 90 32.49 4.98 -4.70
N LYS A 91 31.62 5.77 -4.10
CA LYS A 91 31.52 6.04 -2.65
C LYS A 91 30.29 5.38 -2.02
N CYS A 92 29.85 4.28 -2.58
CA CYS A 92 29.11 3.23 -1.89
C CYS A 92 27.86 3.67 -1.09
N TRP A 93 26.92 4.33 -1.75
CA TRP A 93 25.57 4.31 -1.23
C TRP A 93 24.99 2.92 -1.45
N SER A 94 24.69 2.23 -0.38
CA SER A 94 24.00 0.95 -0.47
C SER A 94 22.62 1.14 -1.12
N ALA A 95 22.08 0.10 -1.74
CA ALA A 95 20.74 0.11 -2.31
C ALA A 95 19.67 0.64 -1.32
N SER A 96 19.82 0.32 -0.04
CA SER A 96 18.94 0.81 1.02
C SER A 96 19.05 2.32 1.25
N GLN A 97 20.27 2.87 1.23
CA GLN A 97 20.51 4.30 1.35
C GLN A 97 19.94 5.07 0.16
N VAL A 98 20.14 4.55 -1.06
CA VAL A 98 19.53 5.11 -2.28
C VAL A 98 18.02 5.12 -2.19
N ALA A 99 17.42 3.99 -1.85
CA ALA A 99 15.96 3.87 -1.70
C ALA A 99 15.42 4.87 -0.66
N ASN A 100 16.04 4.96 0.51
CA ASN A 100 15.61 5.89 1.56
C ASN A 100 15.76 7.36 1.15
N ALA A 101 16.87 7.72 0.54
CA ALA A 101 17.11 9.09 0.09
C ALA A 101 16.10 9.52 -0.98
N THR A 102 15.82 8.65 -1.93
CA THR A 102 14.89 8.93 -3.02
C THR A 102 13.44 8.92 -2.55
N TRP A 103 12.99 7.81 -1.94
CA TRP A 103 11.60 7.67 -1.52
C TRP A 103 11.17 8.67 -0.45
N LYS A 104 11.95 8.80 0.61
CA LYS A 104 11.56 9.62 1.77
C LYS A 104 11.96 11.08 1.66
N ARG A 105 13.08 11.37 0.99
CA ARG A 105 13.64 12.72 0.93
C ARG A 105 13.49 13.38 -0.45
N GLY A 106 13.08 12.64 -1.48
CA GLY A 106 12.98 13.16 -2.84
C GLY A 106 14.34 13.54 -3.43
N LEU A 107 15.42 12.90 -2.97
CA LEU A 107 16.76 13.23 -3.45
C LEU A 107 16.96 12.68 -4.86
N HIS A 108 17.33 13.57 -5.77
CA HIS A 108 17.58 13.28 -7.17
C HIS A 108 18.96 13.82 -7.59
N GLY A 109 19.98 13.00 -7.41
CA GLY A 109 21.35 13.47 -7.50
C GLY A 109 21.67 14.46 -6.38
N LYS A 110 21.87 15.74 -6.72
CA LYS A 110 22.12 16.84 -5.75
C LYS A 110 20.87 17.71 -5.50
N VAL A 111 19.75 17.38 -6.09
CA VAL A 111 18.52 18.17 -6.03
C VAL A 111 17.47 17.43 -5.20
N TYR A 112 16.74 18.17 -4.36
CA TYR A 112 15.59 17.67 -3.63
C TYR A 112 14.31 18.08 -4.38
N THR A 113 13.42 17.12 -4.56
CA THR A 113 12.09 17.31 -5.12
C THR A 113 11.04 16.74 -4.18
N PHE A 114 9.75 16.82 -4.53
CA PHE A 114 8.71 16.26 -3.68
C PHE A 114 8.84 14.73 -3.60
N PRO A 115 8.89 14.15 -2.38
CA PRO A 115 9.21 12.73 -2.21
C PRO A 115 8.14 11.80 -2.78
N PRO A 116 8.51 10.72 -3.49
CA PRO A 116 7.56 9.72 -3.97
C PRO A 116 6.69 9.11 -2.85
N TYR A 117 7.24 8.95 -1.66
CA TYR A 117 6.51 8.44 -0.51
C TYR A 117 5.33 9.34 -0.13
N SER A 118 5.52 10.65 -0.09
CA SER A 118 4.45 11.61 0.21
C SER A 118 3.39 11.62 -0.89
N MET A 119 3.80 11.54 -2.16
CA MET A 119 2.85 11.42 -3.29
C MET A 119 1.99 10.16 -3.16
N ALA A 120 2.61 9.02 -2.86
CA ALA A 120 1.91 7.75 -2.68
C ALA A 120 0.94 7.78 -1.48
N GLN A 121 1.34 8.41 -0.35
CA GLN A 121 0.46 8.58 0.81
C GLN A 121 -0.76 9.44 0.49
N MET A 122 -0.58 10.55 -0.23
CA MET A 122 -1.70 11.42 -0.63
C MET A 122 -2.65 10.69 -1.58
N ALA A 123 -2.13 9.92 -2.53
CA ALA A 123 -2.95 9.13 -3.44
C ALA A 123 -3.73 8.01 -2.71
N LEU A 124 -3.11 7.31 -1.76
CA LEU A 124 -3.80 6.33 -0.93
C LEU A 124 -4.88 6.99 -0.07
N GLY A 125 -4.60 8.14 0.53
CA GLY A 125 -5.57 8.89 1.32
C GLY A 125 -6.79 9.31 0.50
N SER A 126 -6.59 9.77 -0.72
CA SER A 126 -7.70 10.15 -1.61
C SER A 126 -8.58 8.96 -2.05
N MET A 127 -8.04 7.74 -2.01
CA MET A 127 -8.77 6.52 -2.36
C MET A 127 -9.39 5.79 -1.16
N SER A 128 -9.17 6.27 0.07
CA SER A 128 -9.61 5.61 1.30
C SER A 128 -11.11 5.29 1.27
N ASN A 129 -11.95 6.26 0.98
CA ASN A 129 -13.41 6.08 0.91
C ASN A 129 -13.83 5.01 -0.10
N THR A 130 -13.16 4.94 -1.25
CA THR A 130 -13.46 3.92 -2.28
C THR A 130 -13.06 2.52 -1.79
N LEU A 131 -11.91 2.40 -1.11
CA LEU A 131 -11.46 1.15 -0.53
C LEU A 131 -12.41 0.67 0.58
N GLU A 132 -12.86 1.59 1.43
CA GLU A 132 -13.80 1.31 2.51
C GLU A 132 -15.15 0.81 1.95
N GLN A 133 -15.73 1.49 0.97
CA GLN A 133 -16.98 1.10 0.32
C GLN A 133 -16.89 -0.31 -0.32
N LYS A 134 -15.79 -0.61 -0.99
CA LYS A 134 -15.56 -1.94 -1.57
C LYS A 134 -15.46 -3.02 -0.49
N ALA A 135 -14.69 -2.76 0.56
CA ALA A 135 -14.51 -3.69 1.67
C ALA A 135 -15.84 -3.94 2.41
N GLU A 136 -16.62 -2.89 2.64
CA GLU A 136 -17.94 -2.99 3.25
C GLU A 136 -18.90 -3.82 2.41
N LYS A 137 -18.93 -3.62 1.09
CA LYS A 137 -19.77 -4.39 0.17
C LYS A 137 -19.45 -5.88 0.26
N VAL A 138 -18.17 -6.26 0.27
CA VAL A 138 -17.74 -7.65 0.41
C VAL A 138 -18.13 -8.22 1.77
N ALA A 139 -17.89 -7.47 2.85
CA ALA A 139 -18.23 -7.92 4.20
C ALA A 139 -19.75 -8.13 4.37
N ARG A 140 -20.56 -7.23 3.85
CA ARG A 140 -22.02 -7.35 3.87
C ARG A 140 -22.50 -8.56 3.08
N SER A 141 -21.99 -8.79 1.88
CA SER A 141 -22.39 -9.94 1.06
C SER A 141 -22.13 -11.30 1.72
N GLN A 142 -21.07 -11.41 2.53
CA GLN A 142 -20.72 -12.62 3.27
C GLN A 142 -21.47 -12.77 4.60
N SER A 143 -21.95 -11.67 5.17
CA SER A 143 -22.70 -11.68 6.43
C SER A 143 -24.19 -12.00 6.24
N TYR A 144 -24.78 -11.53 5.14
CA TYR A 144 -26.21 -11.75 4.86
C TYR A 144 -26.55 -13.20 4.46
N SER A 145 -25.58 -14.02 4.10
CA SER A 145 -25.81 -15.45 3.85
C SER A 145 -26.20 -16.25 5.11
N VAL A 146 -26.14 -15.66 6.29
CA VAL A 146 -26.43 -16.29 7.59
C VAL A 146 -27.76 -15.81 8.19
N MET A 147 -28.35 -14.73 7.69
CA MET A 147 -29.65 -14.24 8.16
C MET A 147 -30.81 -14.74 7.31
N THR A 148 -30.89 -16.02 7.04
CA THR A 148 -32.18 -16.63 6.65
C THR A 148 -32.97 -16.86 7.94
N ILE A 149 -33.90 -15.96 8.23
CA ILE A 149 -34.84 -16.13 9.32
C ILE A 149 -35.69 -17.36 8.99
N GLN A 150 -35.54 -18.43 9.75
CA GLN A 150 -36.48 -19.54 9.81
C GLN A 150 -37.67 -19.15 10.72
#